data_463a3a5289b66aaf5f1c6cd90c2f7b4f
#
_entry.id   463a3a5289b66aaf5f1c6cd90c2f7b4f
#
_cell.length_a   1.000
_cell.length_b   1.000
_cell.length_c   1.000
_cell.angle_alpha   90.00
_cell.angle_beta   90.00
_cell.angle_gamma   90.00
#
_symmetry.space_group_name_H-M   'P 1'
#
loop_
_entity.id
_entity.type
_entity.pdbx_description
1 polymer ?
#
loop_
_entity_poly.entity_id
_entity_poly.type
_entity_poly.pdbx_seq_one_letter_code
_entity_poly.pdbx_strand_id
1 'polypeptide(L)'
;DGTPTPDLWQLVVDTRLSHEQVLSDGERADYFTQALGYNLVQTAGGFAYSYSGGQGVKPVRDGLLFKEVAKREGTAPALISTAKAISQYEQEDVLDPIDAHQHYGNLKGSNQFASERVGIVAGSRHYGDDYVERWGALAEKSVEADRDEGRGMDLDYGEFGNKVLHHMREHEVLQAVLRFGRDGRGANIYVHTAALPEWVPVEAEGHIHVWGKGTLEIIRVLECDGPNRWRTRDVAEEVGITPRQARTNLGQLADAGYIEKEKEGRGFTWVVTDETIDRLGQVEFRSS
;
A
#
# COMPACT_ATOMS: atom_id res chain seq x y z
N ASP A 1 10.40 16.59 -18.24
CA ASP A 1 10.29 15.58 -17.21
C ASP A 1 9.44 16.13 -16.05
N GLY A 2 8.38 15.43 -15.68
CA GLY A 2 7.48 15.86 -14.60
C GLY A 2 8.06 15.66 -13.20
N THR A 3 9.10 14.86 -13.07
CA THR A 3 9.80 14.54 -11.82
C THR A 3 11.31 14.59 -12.05
N PRO A 4 11.87 15.74 -12.41
CA PRO A 4 13.30 15.84 -12.73
C PRO A 4 14.15 15.68 -11.46
N THR A 5 15.30 15.05 -11.62
CA THR A 5 16.41 15.09 -10.65
C THR A 5 17.59 15.79 -11.34
N PRO A 6 17.76 17.10 -11.14
CA PRO A 6 18.68 17.93 -11.94
C PRO A 6 20.10 17.39 -11.98
N ASP A 7 20.62 16.92 -10.83
CA ASP A 7 21.98 16.38 -10.73
C ASP A 7 22.18 15.16 -11.64
N LEU A 8 21.17 14.27 -11.74
CA LEU A 8 21.25 13.11 -12.60
C LEU A 8 21.16 13.49 -14.09
N TRP A 9 20.31 14.47 -14.40
CA TRP A 9 20.21 15.00 -15.78
C TRP A 9 21.51 15.66 -16.23
N GLN A 10 22.17 16.44 -15.37
CA GLN A 10 23.48 17.04 -15.69
C GLN A 10 24.52 16.00 -16.06
N LEU A 11 24.58 14.88 -15.33
CA LEU A 11 25.49 13.77 -15.63
C LEU A 11 25.19 13.12 -16.99
N VAL A 12 23.89 12.93 -17.31
CA VAL A 12 23.49 12.29 -18.58
C VAL A 12 23.79 13.17 -19.80
N VAL A 13 23.57 14.47 -19.70
CA VAL A 13 23.75 15.39 -20.84
C VAL A 13 25.14 16.03 -20.88
N ASP A 14 25.98 15.73 -19.89
CA ASP A 14 27.34 16.29 -19.73
C ASP A 14 27.39 17.82 -19.88
N THR A 15 26.39 18.49 -19.30
CA THR A 15 26.26 19.94 -19.40
C THR A 15 25.60 20.49 -18.13
N ARG A 16 26.05 21.69 -17.71
CA ARG A 16 25.42 22.39 -16.60
C ARG A 16 24.00 22.79 -16.97
N LEU A 17 23.03 22.26 -16.24
CA LEU A 17 21.63 22.59 -16.38
C LEU A 17 21.22 23.70 -15.39
N SER A 18 20.44 24.67 -15.86
CA SER A 18 19.69 25.56 -14.99
C SER A 18 18.34 24.91 -14.68
N HIS A 19 18.07 24.64 -13.41
CA HIS A 19 16.79 24.14 -12.96
C HIS A 19 15.96 25.30 -12.41
N GLU A 20 14.80 25.50 -12.97
CA GLU A 20 13.82 26.46 -12.50
C GLU A 20 12.56 25.71 -12.06
N GLN A 21 12.21 25.86 -10.79
CA GLN A 21 10.99 25.27 -10.25
C GLN A 21 9.83 26.23 -10.51
N VAL A 22 8.88 25.82 -11.35
CA VAL A 22 7.74 26.64 -11.77
C VAL A 22 6.70 26.80 -10.64
N LEU A 23 6.51 25.76 -9.85
CA LEU A 23 5.56 25.73 -8.72
C LEU A 23 6.30 25.38 -7.43
N SER A 24 6.03 26.07 -6.34
CA SER A 24 6.43 25.65 -4.99
C SER A 24 5.75 24.34 -4.60
N ASP A 25 6.21 23.67 -3.56
CA ASP A 25 5.63 22.41 -3.12
C ASP A 25 4.17 22.55 -2.70
N GLY A 26 3.79 23.66 -2.06
CA GLY A 26 2.39 23.97 -1.75
C GLY A 26 1.53 24.15 -3.00
N GLU A 27 2.02 24.89 -3.99
CA GLU A 27 1.31 25.07 -5.27
C GLU A 27 1.20 23.75 -6.06
N ARG A 28 2.22 22.87 -5.97
CA ARG A 28 2.16 21.51 -6.55
C ARG A 28 1.10 20.67 -5.87
N ALA A 29 1.01 20.73 -4.54
CA ALA A 29 -0.02 20.02 -3.77
C ALA A 29 -1.43 20.50 -4.13
N ASP A 30 -1.63 21.83 -4.21
CA ASP A 30 -2.90 22.42 -4.65
C ASP A 30 -3.25 22.03 -6.09
N TYR A 31 -2.28 22.08 -6.99
CA TYR A 31 -2.50 21.67 -8.37
C TYR A 31 -2.87 20.20 -8.48
N PHE A 32 -2.23 19.35 -7.68
CA PHE A 32 -2.48 17.90 -7.64
C PHE A 32 -3.91 17.58 -7.18
N THR A 33 -4.37 18.22 -6.11
CA THR A 33 -5.71 17.97 -5.56
C THR A 33 -6.81 18.74 -6.28
N GLN A 34 -6.63 20.04 -6.53
CA GLN A 34 -7.69 20.91 -7.02
C GLN A 34 -7.79 20.93 -8.55
N ALA A 35 -6.66 20.98 -9.25
CA ALA A 35 -6.67 21.07 -10.72
C ALA A 35 -6.72 19.69 -11.38
N LEU A 36 -5.97 18.71 -10.86
CA LEU A 36 -5.96 17.34 -11.38
C LEU A 36 -7.04 16.46 -10.73
N GLY A 37 -7.57 16.85 -9.57
CA GLY A 37 -8.64 16.14 -8.87
C GLY A 37 -8.21 14.78 -8.29
N TYR A 38 -6.93 14.63 -7.94
CA TYR A 38 -6.46 13.40 -7.32
C TYR A 38 -6.75 13.38 -5.83
N ASN A 39 -7.23 12.24 -5.37
CA ASN A 39 -7.41 11.90 -3.97
C ASN A 39 -6.54 10.68 -3.64
N LEU A 40 -5.55 10.83 -2.76
CA LEU A 40 -4.65 9.76 -2.38
C LEU A 40 -4.97 9.21 -1.00
N VAL A 41 -5.03 7.87 -0.94
CA VAL A 41 -5.10 7.10 0.30
C VAL A 41 -3.82 6.28 0.43
N GLN A 42 -3.03 6.52 1.48
CA GLN A 42 -1.81 5.76 1.72
C GLN A 42 -2.10 4.57 2.64
N THR A 43 -1.78 3.36 2.20
CA THR A 43 -2.11 2.13 2.93
C THR A 43 -0.88 1.41 3.53
N ALA A 44 0.29 2.01 3.44
CA ALA A 44 1.55 1.47 3.98
C ALA A 44 2.46 2.56 4.56
N GLY A 45 1.89 3.49 5.34
CA GLY A 45 2.57 4.69 5.84
C GLY A 45 3.87 4.47 6.63
N GLY A 46 4.10 3.28 7.21
CA GLY A 46 5.34 2.93 7.92
C GLY A 46 6.28 2.02 7.13
N PHE A 47 5.92 1.58 5.92
CA PHE A 47 6.67 0.57 5.20
C PHE A 47 6.81 0.92 3.72
N ALA A 48 8.04 1.14 3.33
CA ALA A 48 8.37 1.21 1.93
C ALA A 48 8.74 -0.18 1.43
N TYR A 49 7.74 -0.89 1.06
CA TYR A 49 7.97 -2.18 0.45
C TYR A 49 8.57 -2.00 -0.93
N SER A 50 9.87 -2.28 -1.05
CA SER A 50 10.42 -2.56 -2.37
C SER A 50 9.92 -3.93 -2.82
N TYR A 51 9.04 -3.94 -3.81
CA TYR A 51 8.51 -5.17 -4.40
C TYR A 51 9.38 -5.72 -5.54
N SER A 52 10.49 -5.04 -5.88
CA SER A 52 11.35 -5.42 -6.99
C SER A 52 11.92 -6.83 -6.88
N GLY A 53 12.36 -7.23 -5.70
CA GLY A 53 12.86 -8.59 -5.42
C GLY A 53 11.76 -9.63 -5.17
N GLY A 54 10.51 -9.21 -5.01
CA GLY A 54 9.38 -10.07 -4.64
C GLY A 54 9.32 -10.47 -3.15
N GLN A 55 10.36 -10.23 -2.37
CA GLN A 55 10.42 -10.66 -0.96
C GLN A 55 9.47 -9.87 -0.04
N GLY A 56 9.20 -8.60 -0.37
CA GLY A 56 8.29 -7.72 0.39
C GLY A 56 6.81 -7.96 0.06
N VAL A 57 6.52 -8.65 -1.04
CA VAL A 57 5.15 -8.92 -1.49
C VAL A 57 4.45 -9.87 -0.53
N LYS A 58 3.24 -9.55 -0.16
CA LYS A 58 2.38 -10.37 0.71
C LYS A 58 1.02 -10.53 0.04
N PRO A 59 0.86 -11.50 -0.89
CA PRO A 59 -0.33 -11.61 -1.75
C PRO A 59 -1.65 -11.62 -0.98
N VAL A 60 -1.72 -12.36 0.14
CA VAL A 60 -2.94 -12.43 0.98
C VAL A 60 -3.30 -11.04 1.53
N ARG A 61 -2.33 -10.31 2.08
CA ARG A 61 -2.54 -8.96 2.62
C ARG A 61 -2.90 -7.97 1.51
N ASP A 62 -2.16 -8.02 0.42
CA ASP A 62 -2.32 -7.10 -0.69
C ASP A 62 -3.67 -7.37 -1.41
N GLY A 63 -4.05 -8.65 -1.54
CA GLY A 63 -5.36 -9.06 -2.06
C GLY A 63 -6.54 -8.63 -1.20
N LEU A 64 -6.36 -8.58 0.14
CA LEU A 64 -7.35 -8.01 1.04
C LEU A 64 -7.57 -6.51 0.75
N LEU A 65 -6.49 -5.76 0.53
CA LEU A 65 -6.59 -4.36 0.09
C LEU A 65 -7.34 -4.24 -1.24
N PHE A 66 -7.04 -5.09 -2.22
CA PHE A 66 -7.68 -5.04 -3.54
C PHE A 66 -9.20 -5.24 -3.43
N LYS A 67 -9.64 -6.22 -2.65
CA LYS A 67 -11.05 -6.48 -2.37
C LYS A 67 -11.74 -5.30 -1.69
N GLU A 68 -11.10 -4.73 -0.66
CA GLU A 68 -11.70 -3.65 0.10
C GLU A 68 -11.78 -2.35 -0.70
N VAL A 69 -10.78 -2.07 -1.54
CA VAL A 69 -10.84 -0.93 -2.47
C VAL A 69 -11.98 -1.12 -3.47
N ALA A 70 -12.10 -2.29 -4.10
CA ALA A 70 -13.18 -2.57 -5.04
C ALA A 70 -14.57 -2.45 -4.38
N LYS A 71 -14.71 -2.93 -3.15
CA LYS A 71 -15.95 -2.81 -2.35
C LYS A 71 -16.28 -1.35 -2.03
N ARG A 72 -15.30 -0.60 -1.53
CA ARG A 72 -15.45 0.80 -1.12
C ARG A 72 -15.82 1.71 -2.28
N GLU A 73 -15.16 1.54 -3.41
CA GLU A 73 -15.36 2.37 -4.60
C GLU A 73 -16.54 1.89 -5.48
N GLY A 74 -17.06 0.69 -5.22
CA GLY A 74 -18.15 0.08 -6.01
C GLY A 74 -17.73 -0.27 -7.45
N THR A 75 -16.44 -0.33 -7.73
CA THR A 75 -15.87 -0.67 -9.05
C THR A 75 -14.52 -1.36 -8.88
N ALA A 76 -14.17 -2.23 -9.82
CA ALA A 76 -12.87 -2.88 -9.83
C ALA A 76 -11.76 -1.85 -10.13
N PRO A 77 -10.71 -1.73 -9.29
CA PRO A 77 -9.61 -0.83 -9.52
C PRO A 77 -8.62 -1.35 -10.56
N ALA A 78 -7.86 -0.46 -11.18
CA ALA A 78 -6.68 -0.83 -11.96
C ALA A 78 -5.42 -0.82 -11.07
N LEU A 79 -4.48 -1.75 -11.31
CA LEU A 79 -3.29 -1.96 -10.47
C LEU A 79 -2.00 -1.66 -11.23
N ILE A 80 -1.12 -0.89 -10.59
CA ILE A 80 0.29 -0.76 -10.99
C ILE A 80 1.16 -1.33 -9.88
N SER A 81 2.09 -2.23 -10.25
CA SER A 81 3.04 -2.82 -9.31
C SER A 81 4.34 -3.21 -10.01
N THR A 82 5.21 -3.97 -9.35
CA THR A 82 6.37 -4.58 -10.00
C THR A 82 5.99 -5.87 -10.73
N ALA A 83 6.75 -6.26 -11.75
CA ALA A 83 6.49 -7.51 -12.47
C ALA A 83 6.54 -8.74 -11.54
N LYS A 84 7.42 -8.72 -10.53
CA LYS A 84 7.52 -9.80 -9.53
C LYS A 84 6.27 -9.87 -8.65
N ALA A 85 5.75 -8.72 -8.21
CA ALA A 85 4.54 -8.68 -7.41
C ALA A 85 3.34 -9.19 -8.22
N ILE A 86 3.15 -8.72 -9.45
CA ILE A 86 2.06 -9.19 -10.32
C ILE A 86 2.13 -10.70 -10.51
N SER A 87 3.32 -11.26 -10.81
CA SER A 87 3.47 -12.70 -10.96
C SER A 87 3.11 -13.49 -9.69
N GLN A 88 3.41 -12.95 -8.50
CA GLN A 88 3.00 -13.59 -7.23
C GLN A 88 1.49 -13.47 -6.99
N TYR A 89 0.89 -12.34 -7.36
CA TYR A 89 -0.57 -12.15 -7.25
C TYR A 89 -1.34 -13.11 -8.18
N GLU A 90 -0.83 -13.33 -9.40
CA GLU A 90 -1.37 -14.33 -10.35
C GLU A 90 -1.26 -15.75 -9.77
N GLN A 91 -0.12 -16.10 -9.18
CA GLN A 91 0.11 -17.43 -8.59
C GLN A 91 -0.79 -17.72 -7.39
N GLU A 92 -1.12 -16.70 -6.60
CA GLU A 92 -1.94 -16.81 -5.39
C GLU A 92 -3.42 -16.46 -5.65
N ASP A 93 -3.79 -16.22 -6.92
CA ASP A 93 -5.17 -15.96 -7.36
C ASP A 93 -5.86 -14.81 -6.60
N VAL A 94 -5.13 -13.71 -6.38
CA VAL A 94 -5.64 -12.55 -5.63
C VAL A 94 -6.02 -11.35 -6.51
N LEU A 95 -5.98 -11.51 -7.85
CA LEU A 95 -6.27 -10.44 -8.81
C LEU A 95 -7.76 -10.35 -9.22
N ASP A 96 -8.61 -11.25 -8.77
CA ASP A 96 -10.06 -11.22 -9.09
C ASP A 96 -10.74 -9.85 -8.90
N PRO A 97 -10.39 -9.04 -7.86
CA PRO A 97 -11.00 -7.73 -7.67
C PRO A 97 -10.45 -6.64 -8.63
N ILE A 98 -9.42 -6.95 -9.42
CA ILE A 98 -8.68 -6.00 -10.27
C ILE A 98 -9.20 -6.08 -11.70
N ASP A 99 -9.57 -4.95 -12.29
CA ASP A 99 -10.03 -4.86 -13.68
C ASP A 99 -8.87 -5.02 -14.68
N ALA A 100 -7.78 -4.29 -14.44
CA ALA A 100 -6.60 -4.33 -15.28
C ALA A 100 -5.33 -4.08 -14.47
N HIS A 101 -4.22 -4.66 -14.89
CA HIS A 101 -2.95 -4.43 -14.22
C HIS A 101 -1.80 -4.18 -15.19
N GLN A 102 -0.77 -3.47 -14.71
CA GLN A 102 0.44 -3.19 -15.47
C GLN A 102 1.64 -3.10 -14.53
N HIS A 103 2.82 -3.47 -15.00
CA HIS A 103 4.02 -3.28 -14.21
C HIS A 103 4.75 -1.98 -14.59
N TYR A 104 5.51 -1.41 -13.64
CA TYR A 104 6.25 -0.16 -13.79
C TYR A 104 7.07 -0.06 -15.09
N GLY A 105 7.66 -1.18 -15.56
CA GLY A 105 8.47 -1.20 -16.77
C GLY A 105 7.71 -0.86 -18.05
N ASN A 106 6.39 -1.04 -18.08
CA ASN A 106 5.53 -0.81 -19.23
C ASN A 106 4.77 0.52 -19.20
N LEU A 107 5.01 1.38 -18.19
CA LEU A 107 4.29 2.63 -18.04
C LEU A 107 4.72 3.71 -19.04
N LYS A 108 5.96 3.66 -19.53
CA LYS A 108 6.47 4.69 -20.45
C LYS A 108 5.70 4.65 -21.78
N GLY A 109 5.06 5.79 -22.12
CA GLY A 109 4.24 5.89 -23.33
C GLY A 109 2.85 5.25 -23.26
N SER A 110 2.50 4.58 -22.16
CA SER A 110 1.17 3.99 -21.98
C SER A 110 0.15 5.02 -21.49
N ASN A 111 -1.04 4.97 -22.06
CA ASN A 111 -2.22 5.71 -21.64
C ASN A 111 -3.37 4.76 -21.23
N GLN A 112 -3.07 3.50 -20.97
CA GLN A 112 -4.08 2.47 -20.68
C GLN A 112 -4.98 2.87 -19.51
N PHE A 113 -4.43 3.52 -18.48
CA PHE A 113 -5.17 3.92 -17.28
C PHE A 113 -5.61 5.39 -17.27
N ALA A 114 -5.53 6.08 -18.41
CA ALA A 114 -5.85 7.51 -18.49
C ALA A 114 -7.30 7.84 -18.12
N SER A 115 -8.23 6.91 -18.32
CA SER A 115 -9.66 7.04 -17.97
C SER A 115 -10.03 6.35 -16.66
N GLU A 116 -9.12 5.61 -16.04
CA GLU A 116 -9.40 4.92 -14.79
C GLU A 116 -9.58 5.90 -13.64
N ARG A 117 -10.63 5.67 -12.83
CA ARG A 117 -11.02 6.50 -11.69
C ARG A 117 -10.55 5.96 -10.36
N VAL A 118 -10.28 4.69 -10.31
CA VAL A 118 -9.79 4.00 -9.12
C VAL A 118 -8.52 3.27 -9.46
N GLY A 119 -7.45 3.63 -8.77
CA GLY A 119 -6.13 3.06 -8.99
C GLY A 119 -5.51 2.53 -7.70
N ILE A 120 -4.73 1.47 -7.84
CA ILE A 120 -3.87 0.97 -6.78
C ILE A 120 -2.42 1.00 -7.29
N VAL A 121 -1.53 1.62 -6.52
CA VAL A 121 -0.08 1.57 -6.76
C VAL A 121 0.56 0.80 -5.61
N ALA A 122 0.98 -0.45 -5.87
CA ALA A 122 1.47 -1.34 -4.83
C ALA A 122 2.98 -1.57 -4.93
N GLY A 123 3.68 -1.25 -3.84
CA GLY A 123 5.13 -1.33 -3.72
C GLY A 123 5.87 -0.29 -4.53
N SER A 124 7.16 -0.19 -4.29
CA SER A 124 8.07 0.70 -5.01
C SER A 124 9.14 -0.09 -5.75
N ARG A 125 9.83 0.57 -6.69
CA ARG A 125 10.98 -0.02 -7.37
C ARG A 125 12.25 0.19 -6.55
N HIS A 126 13.13 -0.79 -6.59
CA HIS A 126 14.49 -0.69 -6.10
C HIS A 126 15.39 -1.50 -7.03
N TYR A 127 16.37 -0.84 -7.63
CA TYR A 127 17.24 -1.46 -8.62
C TYR A 127 18.49 -2.12 -7.99
N GLY A 128 18.60 -2.10 -6.66
CA GLY A 128 19.75 -2.62 -5.91
C GLY A 128 20.83 -1.56 -5.69
N ASP A 129 21.77 -1.91 -4.80
CA ASP A 129 22.88 -1.03 -4.43
C ASP A 129 23.77 -0.72 -5.65
N ASP A 130 24.07 -1.72 -6.46
CA ASP A 130 24.86 -1.58 -7.70
C ASP A 130 24.35 -0.47 -8.62
N TYR A 131 23.04 -0.21 -8.61
CA TYR A 131 22.47 0.87 -9.42
C TYR A 131 22.84 2.24 -8.87
N VAL A 132 22.78 2.41 -7.57
CA VAL A 132 23.14 3.66 -6.88
C VAL A 132 24.65 3.91 -6.98
N GLU A 133 25.43 2.86 -6.78
CA GLU A 133 26.89 2.89 -6.90
C GLU A 133 27.35 3.27 -8.33
N ARG A 134 26.69 2.75 -9.37
CA ARG A 134 26.99 3.13 -10.77
C ARG A 134 26.74 4.61 -11.03
N TRP A 135 25.67 5.18 -10.48
CA TRP A 135 25.44 6.61 -10.54
C TRP A 135 26.48 7.39 -9.77
N GLY A 136 26.91 6.88 -8.59
CA GLY A 136 28.03 7.42 -7.84
C GLY A 136 29.32 7.44 -8.66
N ALA A 137 29.65 6.33 -9.27
CA ALA A 137 30.84 6.21 -10.12
C ALA A 137 30.78 7.17 -11.32
N LEU A 138 29.64 7.34 -11.97
CA LEU A 138 29.43 8.30 -13.05
C LEU A 138 29.61 9.75 -12.58
N ALA A 139 29.24 10.04 -11.33
CA ALA A 139 29.40 11.34 -10.69
C ALA A 139 30.76 11.54 -10.04
N GLU A 140 31.70 10.58 -10.16
CA GLU A 140 33.00 10.56 -9.46
C GLU A 140 32.87 10.69 -7.93
N LYS A 141 31.78 10.11 -7.36
CA LYS A 141 31.48 10.09 -5.93
C LYS A 141 31.49 8.67 -5.40
N SER A 142 32.11 8.47 -4.24
CA SER A 142 31.96 7.21 -3.50
C SER A 142 30.53 7.17 -2.91
N VAL A 143 29.84 6.07 -3.16
CA VAL A 143 28.48 5.82 -2.66
C VAL A 143 28.43 4.40 -2.13
N GLU A 144 28.19 4.26 -0.84
CA GLU A 144 28.02 2.97 -0.17
C GLU A 144 26.74 3.03 0.68
N ALA A 145 26.00 1.92 0.71
CA ALA A 145 24.82 1.82 1.56
C ALA A 145 25.25 1.70 3.04
N ASP A 146 24.82 2.64 3.88
CA ASP A 146 24.89 2.46 5.33
C ASP A 146 23.80 1.47 5.77
N ARG A 147 24.23 0.28 6.19
CA ARG A 147 23.36 -0.81 6.64
C ARG A 147 23.29 -0.94 8.15
N ASP A 148 24.11 -0.20 8.88
CA ASP A 148 24.17 -0.26 10.33
C ASP A 148 23.03 0.54 10.94
N GLU A 149 22.65 1.64 10.29
CA GLU A 149 21.59 2.54 10.76
C GLU A 149 20.20 2.33 10.11
N GLY A 150 20.10 1.60 8.96
CA GLY A 150 18.84 1.49 8.25
C GLY A 150 18.61 0.23 7.43
N ARG A 151 17.35 -0.10 7.21
CA ARG A 151 16.87 -1.15 6.30
C ARG A 151 15.68 -0.67 5.49
N GLY A 152 15.60 -1.12 4.25
CA GLY A 152 14.46 -0.78 3.40
C GLY A 152 14.45 0.68 2.96
N MET A 153 13.55 1.53 3.48
CA MET A 153 13.51 2.97 3.16
C MET A 153 14.54 3.79 3.92
N ASP A 154 14.96 3.31 5.08
CA ASP A 154 15.91 4.02 5.94
C ASP A 154 17.36 3.80 5.50
N LEU A 155 17.58 3.13 4.35
CA LEU A 155 18.90 2.99 3.76
C LEU A 155 19.45 4.37 3.37
N ASP A 156 20.60 4.72 3.92
CA ASP A 156 21.35 5.93 3.58
C ASP A 156 22.51 5.60 2.65
N TYR A 157 22.60 6.31 1.53
CA TYR A 157 23.69 6.22 0.56
C TYR A 157 24.49 7.53 0.50
N GLY A 158 24.35 8.39 1.51
CA GLY A 158 24.86 9.73 1.51
C GLY A 158 24.11 10.68 0.57
N GLU A 159 24.46 11.96 0.59
CA GLU A 159 23.71 13.02 -0.09
C GLU A 159 23.40 12.71 -1.56
N PHE A 160 24.40 12.29 -2.34
CA PHE A 160 24.20 12.01 -3.75
C PHE A 160 23.44 10.69 -4.00
N GLY A 161 23.80 9.63 -3.26
CA GLY A 161 23.14 8.34 -3.40
C GLY A 161 21.67 8.39 -3.00
N ASN A 162 21.31 9.19 -2.01
CA ASN A 162 19.92 9.44 -1.62
C ASN A 162 19.12 10.14 -2.74
N LYS A 163 19.71 11.06 -3.48
CA LYS A 163 19.04 11.65 -4.68
C LYS A 163 18.74 10.58 -5.74
N VAL A 164 19.64 9.63 -5.94
CA VAL A 164 19.41 8.49 -6.85
C VAL A 164 18.30 7.60 -6.30
N LEU A 165 18.30 7.34 -5.00
CA LEU A 165 17.30 6.54 -4.32
C LEU A 165 15.89 7.15 -4.43
N HIS A 166 15.75 8.43 -4.16
CA HIS A 166 14.49 9.19 -4.31
C HIS A 166 14.00 9.15 -5.76
N HIS A 167 14.89 9.37 -6.73
CA HIS A 167 14.53 9.29 -8.14
C HIS A 167 13.97 7.90 -8.52
N MET A 168 14.61 6.86 -8.09
CA MET A 168 14.26 5.49 -8.42
C MET A 168 12.99 4.98 -7.70
N ARG A 169 12.66 5.55 -6.54
CA ARG A 169 11.50 5.14 -5.71
C ARG A 169 10.34 6.10 -5.82
N GLU A 170 10.49 7.28 -5.27
CA GLU A 170 9.41 8.26 -5.11
C GLU A 170 8.93 8.81 -6.44
N HIS A 171 9.86 9.18 -7.33
CA HIS A 171 9.46 9.71 -8.63
C HIS A 171 8.80 8.64 -9.51
N GLU A 172 9.23 7.38 -9.45
CA GLU A 172 8.60 6.29 -10.20
C GLU A 172 7.20 5.99 -9.64
N VAL A 173 7.00 6.02 -8.33
CA VAL A 173 5.68 5.87 -7.70
C VAL A 173 4.76 7.03 -8.08
N LEU A 174 5.25 8.28 -8.00
CA LEU A 174 4.48 9.45 -8.43
C LEU A 174 4.11 9.38 -9.91
N GLN A 175 5.02 8.94 -10.77
CA GLN A 175 4.71 8.73 -12.19
C GLN A 175 3.65 7.65 -12.41
N ALA A 176 3.62 6.60 -11.57
CA ALA A 176 2.57 5.58 -11.61
C ALA A 176 1.22 6.17 -11.17
N VAL A 177 1.19 6.93 -10.07
CA VAL A 177 0.00 7.67 -9.62
C VAL A 177 -0.56 8.56 -10.74
N LEU A 178 0.30 9.31 -11.40
CA LEU A 178 -0.07 10.21 -12.50
C LEU A 178 -0.49 9.48 -13.80
N ARG A 179 -0.61 8.16 -13.85
CA ARG A 179 -1.17 7.41 -14.99
C ARG A 179 -2.69 7.36 -14.98
N PHE A 180 -3.30 7.47 -13.83
CA PHE A 180 -4.75 7.44 -13.66
C PHE A 180 -5.37 8.83 -13.92
N GLY A 181 -6.65 8.89 -14.25
CA GLY A 181 -7.43 10.11 -14.31
C GLY A 181 -6.91 11.23 -15.22
N ARG A 182 -6.11 10.91 -16.23
CA ARG A 182 -5.41 11.90 -17.10
C ARG A 182 -6.35 12.67 -18.05
N ASP A 183 -7.60 12.31 -18.08
CA ASP A 183 -8.64 13.03 -18.85
C ASP A 183 -9.21 14.26 -18.12
N GLY A 184 -8.60 14.66 -17.00
CA GLY A 184 -8.94 15.87 -16.25
C GLY A 184 -10.13 15.71 -15.29
N ARG A 185 -10.58 14.46 -15.03
CA ARG A 185 -11.69 14.19 -14.10
C ARG A 185 -11.24 13.62 -12.75
N GLY A 186 -9.92 13.54 -12.55
CA GLY A 186 -9.31 13.03 -11.32
C GLY A 186 -9.42 11.52 -11.12
N ALA A 187 -8.91 11.04 -10.00
CA ALA A 187 -8.98 9.64 -9.60
C ALA A 187 -8.75 9.47 -8.09
N ASN A 188 -9.36 8.45 -7.51
CA ASN A 188 -9.05 7.95 -6.17
C ASN A 188 -7.93 6.92 -6.28
N ILE A 189 -6.80 7.16 -5.63
CA ILE A 189 -5.62 6.31 -5.78
C ILE A 189 -5.14 5.82 -4.42
N TYR A 190 -5.04 4.52 -4.30
CA TYR A 190 -4.57 3.82 -3.10
C TYR A 190 -3.09 3.47 -3.27
N VAL A 191 -2.24 4.10 -2.48
CA VAL A 191 -0.80 3.92 -2.57
C VAL A 191 -0.32 3.01 -1.45
N HIS A 192 0.03 1.78 -1.81
CA HIS A 192 0.53 0.77 -0.87
C HIS A 192 2.06 0.76 -0.81
N THR A 193 2.62 1.90 -0.52
CA THR A 193 4.05 2.14 -0.25
C THR A 193 4.24 3.49 0.44
N ALA A 194 5.26 3.63 1.27
CA ALA A 194 5.66 4.92 1.84
C ALA A 194 6.53 5.76 0.88
N ALA A 195 6.88 5.23 -0.31
CA ALA A 195 7.73 5.92 -1.28
C ALA A 195 6.94 6.99 -2.07
N LEU A 196 6.52 8.03 -1.39
CA LEU A 196 5.90 9.22 -1.99
C LEU A 196 6.74 10.46 -1.66
N PRO A 197 6.86 11.44 -2.58
CA PRO A 197 7.45 12.73 -2.23
C PRO A 197 6.66 13.42 -1.11
N GLU A 198 7.35 14.08 -0.18
CA GLU A 198 6.73 14.72 0.99
C GLU A 198 5.66 15.77 0.66
N TRP A 199 5.81 16.42 -0.51
CA TRP A 199 4.85 17.43 -0.95
C TRP A 199 3.52 16.86 -1.47
N VAL A 200 3.43 15.54 -1.71
CA VAL A 200 2.21 14.90 -2.24
C VAL A 200 1.19 14.77 -1.11
N PRO A 201 0.02 15.41 -1.22
CA PRO A 201 -0.98 15.34 -0.18
C PRO A 201 -1.61 13.94 -0.10
N VAL A 202 -1.71 13.44 1.13
CA VAL A 202 -2.42 12.21 1.47
C VAL A 202 -3.66 12.59 2.28
N GLU A 203 -4.84 12.24 1.79
CA GLU A 203 -6.11 12.62 2.42
C GLU A 203 -6.54 11.64 3.51
N ALA A 204 -6.17 10.38 3.34
CA ALA A 204 -6.49 9.33 4.31
C ALA A 204 -5.39 8.27 4.38
N GLU A 205 -5.33 7.61 5.53
CA GLU A 205 -4.48 6.45 5.74
C GLU A 205 -5.30 5.16 5.82
N GLY A 206 -4.76 4.07 5.28
CA GLY A 206 -5.35 2.74 5.36
C GLY A 206 -4.47 1.78 6.14
N HIS A 207 -5.08 1.04 7.06
CA HIS A 207 -4.41 0.01 7.85
C HIS A 207 -4.96 -1.37 7.49
N ILE A 208 -4.07 -2.26 7.06
CA ILE A 208 -4.42 -3.62 6.68
C ILE A 208 -4.07 -4.56 7.85
N HIS A 209 -5.06 -5.22 8.37
CA HIS A 209 -4.90 -6.20 9.42
C HIS A 209 -5.28 -7.59 8.92
N VAL A 210 -4.31 -8.49 8.83
CA VAL A 210 -4.52 -9.91 8.46
C VAL A 210 -4.77 -10.70 9.73
N TRP A 211 -5.83 -11.53 9.76
CA TRP A 211 -6.15 -12.33 10.94
C TRP A 211 -5.06 -13.34 11.28
N GLY A 212 -4.70 -13.40 12.54
CA GLY A 212 -3.84 -14.45 13.06
C GLY A 212 -4.57 -15.81 13.11
N LYS A 213 -3.81 -16.91 13.17
CA LYS A 213 -4.35 -18.27 13.18
C LYS A 213 -5.46 -18.45 14.22
N GLY A 214 -5.30 -17.93 15.43
CA GLY A 214 -6.31 -18.05 16.49
C GLY A 214 -7.62 -17.32 16.16
N THR A 215 -7.57 -16.20 15.46
CA THR A 215 -8.77 -15.46 15.01
C THR A 215 -9.45 -16.24 13.88
N LEU A 216 -8.69 -16.83 12.95
CA LEU A 216 -9.24 -17.65 11.87
C LEU A 216 -9.98 -18.89 12.41
N GLU A 217 -9.45 -19.56 13.43
CA GLU A 217 -10.15 -20.67 14.06
C GLU A 217 -11.43 -20.23 14.78
N ILE A 218 -11.43 -19.05 15.42
CA ILE A 218 -12.65 -18.46 15.99
C ILE A 218 -13.68 -18.18 14.91
N ILE A 219 -13.28 -17.55 13.77
CA ILE A 219 -14.20 -17.29 12.66
C ILE A 219 -14.87 -18.58 12.20
N ARG A 220 -14.12 -19.66 12.03
CA ARG A 220 -14.67 -20.97 11.65
C ARG A 220 -15.72 -21.47 12.63
N VAL A 221 -15.51 -21.29 13.94
CA VAL A 221 -16.47 -21.68 14.98
C VAL A 221 -17.73 -20.82 14.91
N LEU A 222 -17.58 -19.49 14.70
CA LEU A 222 -18.70 -18.56 14.61
C LEU A 222 -19.55 -18.76 13.34
N GLU A 223 -18.96 -19.23 12.25
CA GLU A 223 -19.64 -19.50 10.98
C GLU A 223 -20.31 -20.87 10.90
N CYS A 224 -19.98 -21.80 11.81
CA CYS A 224 -20.69 -23.08 11.88
C CYS A 224 -22.16 -22.85 12.27
N ASP A 225 -23.06 -23.75 11.82
CA ASP A 225 -24.49 -23.78 12.18
C ASP A 225 -24.72 -23.92 13.70
N GLY A 226 -24.26 -22.94 14.44
CA GLY A 226 -24.24 -22.85 15.89
C GLY A 226 -25.13 -21.73 16.43
N PRO A 227 -25.11 -21.49 17.74
CA PRO A 227 -25.86 -20.41 18.34
C PRO A 227 -25.27 -19.07 17.85
N ASN A 228 -26.13 -18.09 17.51
CA ASN A 228 -25.69 -16.74 17.17
C ASN A 228 -25.08 -15.98 18.37
N ARG A 229 -25.00 -16.62 19.54
CA ARG A 229 -24.53 -16.05 20.81
C ARG A 229 -23.50 -16.96 21.46
N TRP A 230 -22.33 -16.40 21.73
CA TRP A 230 -21.18 -17.15 22.24
C TRP A 230 -20.62 -16.50 23.52
N ARG A 231 -20.31 -17.31 24.52
CA ARG A 231 -19.50 -16.86 25.65
C ARG A 231 -18.00 -17.03 25.32
N THR A 232 -17.17 -16.13 25.80
CA THR A 232 -15.71 -16.20 25.59
C THR A 232 -15.13 -17.57 25.98
N ARG A 233 -15.68 -18.21 27.02
CA ARG A 233 -15.21 -19.49 27.51
C ARG A 233 -15.54 -20.63 26.56
N ASP A 234 -16.72 -20.61 26.01
CA ASP A 234 -17.20 -21.65 25.09
C ASP A 234 -16.38 -21.61 23.79
N VAL A 235 -16.13 -20.40 23.24
CA VAL A 235 -15.24 -20.21 22.09
C VAL A 235 -13.81 -20.63 22.41
N ALA A 236 -13.29 -20.33 23.60
CA ALA A 236 -11.94 -20.72 23.99
C ALA A 236 -11.77 -22.23 24.08
N GLU A 237 -12.79 -22.93 24.60
CA GLU A 237 -12.83 -24.39 24.71
C GLU A 237 -12.90 -25.04 23.32
N GLU A 238 -13.78 -24.55 22.44
CA GLU A 238 -13.97 -25.08 21.10
C GLU A 238 -12.71 -24.95 20.23
N VAL A 239 -12.03 -23.78 20.32
CA VAL A 239 -10.80 -23.49 19.55
C VAL A 239 -9.54 -24.07 20.21
N GLY A 240 -9.60 -24.46 21.50
CA GLY A 240 -8.45 -24.96 22.23
C GLY A 240 -7.42 -23.87 22.61
N ILE A 241 -7.88 -22.64 22.85
CA ILE A 241 -7.05 -21.50 23.27
C ILE A 241 -7.41 -21.03 24.68
N THR A 242 -6.59 -20.15 25.26
CA THR A 242 -6.92 -19.57 26.57
C THR A 242 -8.08 -18.58 26.48
N PRO A 243 -8.93 -18.44 27.53
CA PRO A 243 -9.99 -17.43 27.56
C PRO A 243 -9.50 -15.98 27.36
N ARG A 244 -8.23 -15.71 27.73
CA ARG A 244 -7.59 -14.41 27.48
C ARG A 244 -7.36 -14.18 25.99
N GLN A 245 -6.79 -15.16 25.28
CA GLN A 245 -6.58 -15.11 23.84
C GLN A 245 -7.91 -15.01 23.07
N ALA A 246 -8.90 -15.86 23.45
CA ALA A 246 -10.24 -15.79 22.87
C ALA A 246 -10.85 -14.39 23.02
N ARG A 247 -10.74 -13.77 24.20
CA ARG A 247 -11.26 -12.40 24.43
C ARG A 247 -10.56 -11.37 23.56
N THR A 248 -9.24 -11.47 23.39
CA THR A 248 -8.48 -10.54 22.54
C THR A 248 -8.91 -10.68 21.08
N ASN A 249 -9.00 -11.89 20.55
CA ASN A 249 -9.35 -12.14 19.17
C ASN A 249 -10.83 -11.80 18.88
N LEU A 250 -11.76 -12.12 19.80
CA LEU A 250 -13.15 -11.70 19.71
C LEU A 250 -13.28 -10.17 19.78
N GLY A 251 -12.44 -9.50 20.58
CA GLY A 251 -12.37 -8.05 20.61
C GLY A 251 -12.00 -7.46 19.23
N GLN A 252 -11.00 -8.04 18.57
CA GLN A 252 -10.61 -7.62 17.21
C GLN A 252 -11.77 -7.77 16.21
N LEU A 253 -12.51 -8.88 16.27
CA LEU A 253 -13.68 -9.08 15.40
C LEU A 253 -14.83 -8.12 15.73
N ALA A 254 -14.99 -7.74 17.00
CA ALA A 254 -15.99 -6.76 17.41
C ALA A 254 -15.60 -5.33 16.98
N ASP A 255 -14.33 -4.98 17.12
CA ASP A 255 -13.79 -3.69 16.64
C ASP A 255 -13.94 -3.57 15.12
N ALA A 256 -13.91 -4.71 14.42
CA ALA A 256 -14.16 -4.81 12.98
C ALA A 256 -15.64 -4.81 12.58
N GLY A 257 -16.56 -4.82 13.55
CA GLY A 257 -17.99 -4.82 13.29
C GLY A 257 -18.63 -6.18 12.95
N TYR A 258 -17.85 -7.27 12.93
CA TYR A 258 -18.35 -8.61 12.58
C TYR A 258 -19.12 -9.30 13.69
N ILE A 259 -18.90 -8.90 14.92
CA ILE A 259 -19.63 -9.38 16.09
C ILE A 259 -19.88 -8.22 17.04
N GLU A 260 -20.93 -8.33 17.83
CA GLU A 260 -21.27 -7.36 18.87
C GLU A 260 -21.01 -7.94 20.25
N LYS A 261 -20.56 -7.09 21.17
CA LYS A 261 -20.36 -7.43 22.58
C LYS A 261 -21.53 -6.96 23.40
N GLU A 262 -22.38 -7.89 23.82
CA GLU A 262 -23.52 -7.62 24.68
C GLU A 262 -23.23 -7.94 26.15
N LYS A 263 -23.80 -7.16 27.06
CA LYS A 263 -23.71 -7.43 28.50
C LYS A 263 -24.81 -8.42 28.91
N GLU A 264 -24.45 -9.55 29.48
CA GLU A 264 -25.39 -10.55 29.98
C GLU A 264 -25.09 -10.83 31.47
N GLY A 265 -25.92 -10.32 32.35
CA GLY A 265 -25.73 -10.45 33.80
C GLY A 265 -24.39 -9.90 34.31
N ARG A 266 -23.53 -10.75 34.88
CA ARG A 266 -22.17 -10.41 35.30
C ARG A 266 -21.10 -10.66 34.24
N GLY A 267 -21.46 -11.15 33.04
CA GLY A 267 -20.56 -11.49 31.95
C GLY A 267 -20.86 -10.70 30.67
N PHE A 268 -20.17 -11.13 29.62
CA PHE A 268 -20.39 -10.64 28.26
C PHE A 268 -20.64 -11.82 27.33
N THR A 269 -21.49 -11.62 26.35
CA THR A 269 -21.82 -12.51 25.27
C THR A 269 -21.43 -11.85 23.94
N TRP A 270 -20.97 -12.60 22.99
CA TRP A 270 -20.62 -12.15 21.65
C TRP A 270 -21.73 -12.61 20.70
N VAL A 271 -22.26 -11.69 19.92
CA VAL A 271 -23.35 -11.91 18.97
C VAL A 271 -22.81 -11.72 17.58
N VAL A 272 -22.99 -12.72 16.73
CA VAL A 272 -22.60 -12.61 15.31
C VAL A 272 -23.58 -11.66 14.62
N THR A 273 -23.06 -10.66 13.90
CA THR A 273 -23.85 -9.74 13.08
C THR A 273 -24.23 -10.41 11.76
N ASP A 274 -25.12 -9.76 11.00
CA ASP A 274 -25.48 -10.22 9.65
C ASP A 274 -24.37 -9.92 8.61
N GLU A 275 -23.29 -9.25 9.01
CA GLU A 275 -22.15 -8.97 8.13
C GLU A 275 -21.31 -10.23 7.92
N THR A 276 -21.01 -10.53 6.66
CA THR A 276 -20.11 -11.62 6.30
C THR A 276 -18.69 -11.29 6.75
N ILE A 277 -18.13 -12.11 7.62
CA ILE A 277 -16.76 -11.95 8.10
C ILE A 277 -15.78 -12.24 6.95
N ASP A 278 -14.93 -11.27 6.58
CA ASP A 278 -13.83 -11.59 5.68
C ASP A 278 -12.82 -12.50 6.40
N ARG A 279 -12.63 -13.68 5.83
CA ARG A 279 -11.76 -14.71 6.42
C ARG A 279 -10.27 -14.38 6.38
N LEU A 280 -9.87 -13.34 5.65
CA LEU A 280 -8.45 -12.97 5.52
C LEU A 280 -8.05 -11.90 6.52
N GLY A 281 -8.92 -10.93 6.79
CA GLY A 281 -8.61 -9.78 7.64
C GLY A 281 -9.56 -8.63 7.43
N GLN A 282 -9.10 -7.43 7.77
CA GLN A 282 -9.83 -6.18 7.54
C GLN A 282 -8.90 -5.09 7.03
N VAL A 283 -9.47 -4.09 6.37
CA VAL A 283 -8.82 -2.83 6.02
C VAL A 283 -9.62 -1.68 6.62
N GLU A 284 -8.97 -0.85 7.43
CA GLU A 284 -9.57 0.37 7.99
C GLU A 284 -8.99 1.58 7.28
N PHE A 285 -9.85 2.53 6.87
CA PHE A 285 -9.44 3.81 6.33
C PHE A 285 -9.79 4.92 7.32
N ARG A 286 -8.80 5.77 7.64
CA ARG A 286 -8.93 6.90 8.55
C ARG A 286 -8.55 8.18 7.82
N SER A 287 -9.38 9.20 7.93
CA SER A 287 -9.03 10.54 7.43
C SER A 287 -7.80 11.05 8.18
N SER A 288 -6.87 11.66 7.47
CA SER A 288 -5.65 12.27 8.01
C SER A 288 -5.96 13.49 8.86
#